data_0d545eb7875218bf733e63bfb0b23073
#
_entry.id   0d545eb7875218bf733e63bfb0b23073
#
_cell.length_a   1.000
_cell.length_b   1.000
_cell.length_c   1.000
_cell.angle_alpha   90.00
_cell.angle_beta   90.00
_cell.angle_gamma   90.00
#
_symmetry.space_group_name_H-M   'P 1'
#
loop_
_entity.id
_entity.type
_entity.pdbx_description
1 polymer ?
#
loop_
_entity_poly.entity_id
_entity_poly.type
_entity_poly.pdbx_seq_one_letter_code
_entity_poly.pdbx_strand_id
1 'polypeptide(L)'
;MTATLDGKRALITGAGGGMGQSHAVLMAERGADIVIHDIKADGAEETAEMVRAHGREATVVVADIRDVPTFTTAIADAGPVDILVNNAGVGGARRTIEDITEDIYNQMFEVHVRGTFFATQTVLPAMKEQKDGKIINISSIYAMGGSQLASHYAASKSAISGFTKSWARELAPWRIKVNAVAPGFIVTGMTQGSNPPEKIAEREKLMPLGAFCKPIDISYAVAWLASAETDLVSGQVISPNAGEVIVGY
;
A
#
# COMPACT_ATOMS: atom_id res chain seq x y z
N MET A 1 18.90 11.64 -11.51
CA MET A 1 18.93 10.77 -10.31
C MET A 1 19.26 9.37 -10.78
N THR A 2 20.10 8.63 -10.06
CA THR A 2 20.40 7.25 -10.41
C THR A 2 19.13 6.42 -10.19
N ALA A 3 18.69 5.65 -11.18
CA ALA A 3 17.53 4.78 -11.04
C ALA A 3 17.84 3.70 -9.98
N THR A 4 17.11 3.69 -8.88
CA THR A 4 17.34 2.77 -7.76
C THR A 4 16.57 1.45 -7.88
N LEU A 5 15.65 1.35 -8.85
CA LEU A 5 14.77 0.20 -9.13
C LEU A 5 14.93 -0.32 -10.57
N ASP A 6 16.04 0.02 -11.22
CA ASP A 6 16.29 -0.42 -12.59
C ASP A 6 16.30 -1.94 -12.72
N GLY A 7 15.63 -2.45 -13.76
CA GLY A 7 15.47 -3.89 -13.99
C GLY A 7 14.55 -4.62 -12.99
N LYS A 8 13.88 -3.92 -12.08
CA LYS A 8 12.89 -4.49 -11.17
C LYS A 8 11.47 -4.37 -11.73
N ARG A 9 10.63 -5.33 -11.38
CA ARG A 9 9.21 -5.35 -11.71
C ARG A 9 8.37 -5.32 -10.44
N ALA A 10 7.46 -4.34 -10.33
CA ALA A 10 6.66 -4.12 -9.13
C ALA A 10 5.16 -4.30 -9.39
N LEU A 11 4.49 -5.12 -8.59
CA LEU A 11 3.02 -5.17 -8.51
C LEU A 11 2.53 -4.21 -7.43
N ILE A 12 1.62 -3.32 -7.80
CA ILE A 12 0.99 -2.38 -6.88
C ILE A 12 -0.52 -2.59 -6.91
N THR A 13 -1.11 -2.99 -5.79
CA THR A 13 -2.56 -3.16 -5.69
C THR A 13 -3.26 -1.84 -5.38
N GLY A 14 -4.43 -1.60 -6.00
CA GLY A 14 -5.16 -0.33 -5.86
C GLY A 14 -4.40 0.84 -6.46
N ALA A 15 -3.78 0.64 -7.63
CA ALA A 15 -2.91 1.60 -8.26
C ALA A 15 -3.61 2.51 -9.29
N GLY A 16 -4.93 2.40 -9.45
CA GLY A 16 -5.71 3.25 -10.35
C GLY A 16 -5.96 4.67 -9.85
N GLY A 17 -5.34 5.10 -8.74
CA GLY A 17 -5.46 6.45 -8.23
C GLY A 17 -4.79 6.67 -6.87
N GLY A 18 -4.79 7.92 -6.42
CA GLY A 18 -4.34 8.31 -5.09
C GLY A 18 -2.90 7.91 -4.77
N MET A 19 -2.68 7.24 -3.62
CA MET A 19 -1.35 6.79 -3.22
C MET A 19 -0.79 5.73 -4.16
N GLY A 20 -1.62 4.75 -4.58
CA GLY A 20 -1.17 3.67 -5.45
C GLY A 20 -0.66 4.17 -6.81
N GLN A 21 -1.35 5.13 -7.42
CA GLN A 21 -0.88 5.81 -8.63
C GLN A 21 0.44 6.55 -8.38
N SER A 22 0.54 7.29 -7.26
CA SER A 22 1.78 7.99 -6.89
C SER A 22 2.94 7.02 -6.67
N HIS A 23 2.70 5.85 -6.09
CA HIS A 23 3.72 4.80 -5.95
C HIS A 23 4.17 4.29 -7.31
N ALA A 24 3.22 3.98 -8.21
CA ALA A 24 3.50 3.47 -9.54
C ALA A 24 4.36 4.44 -10.36
N VAL A 25 3.98 5.71 -10.39
CA VAL A 25 4.69 6.75 -11.15
C VAL A 25 6.11 6.96 -10.60
N LEU A 26 6.27 7.10 -9.27
CA LEU A 26 7.60 7.30 -8.67
C LEU A 26 8.50 6.08 -8.87
N MET A 27 7.97 4.86 -8.74
CA MET A 27 8.76 3.65 -8.95
C MET A 27 9.16 3.49 -10.42
N ALA A 28 8.30 3.88 -11.38
CA ALA A 28 8.63 3.95 -12.79
C ALA A 28 9.72 4.99 -13.08
N GLU A 29 9.62 6.20 -12.52
CA GLU A 29 10.66 7.23 -12.59
C GLU A 29 12.01 6.71 -12.08
N ARG A 30 12.00 5.80 -11.10
CA ARG A 30 13.19 5.14 -10.55
C ARG A 30 13.63 3.88 -11.30
N GLY A 31 13.00 3.54 -12.41
CA GLY A 31 13.43 2.49 -13.34
C GLY A 31 12.69 1.16 -13.22
N ALA A 32 11.64 1.04 -12.41
CA ALA A 32 10.85 -0.18 -12.33
C ALA A 32 9.80 -0.29 -13.46
N ASP A 33 9.55 -1.51 -13.93
CA ASP A 33 8.36 -1.85 -14.68
C ASP A 33 7.21 -2.16 -13.73
N ILE A 34 5.98 -1.78 -14.09
CA ILE A 34 4.87 -1.78 -13.13
C ILE A 34 3.72 -2.69 -13.60
N VAL A 35 3.27 -3.56 -12.70
CA VAL A 35 1.97 -4.24 -12.79
C VAL A 35 0.99 -3.43 -11.96
N ILE A 36 0.01 -2.85 -12.62
CA ILE A 36 -0.98 -1.92 -12.06
C ILE A 36 -2.26 -2.71 -11.85
N HIS A 37 -2.58 -3.02 -10.59
CA HIS A 37 -3.85 -3.66 -10.26
C HIS A 37 -4.83 -2.64 -9.69
N ASP A 38 -6.05 -2.63 -10.21
CA ASP A 38 -7.20 -1.90 -9.64
C ASP A 38 -8.52 -2.57 -10.01
N ILE A 39 -9.58 -2.26 -9.27
CA ILE A 39 -10.95 -2.67 -9.62
C ILE A 39 -11.52 -1.82 -10.77
N LYS A 40 -10.98 -0.61 -11.00
CA LYS A 40 -11.42 0.34 -12.02
C LYS A 40 -10.44 0.36 -13.17
N ALA A 41 -10.91 -0.08 -14.34
CA ALA A 41 -10.11 -0.12 -15.56
C ALA A 41 -9.56 1.26 -15.97
N ASP A 42 -10.42 2.28 -15.98
CA ASP A 42 -10.05 3.63 -16.45
C ASP A 42 -8.90 4.22 -15.61
N GLY A 43 -8.96 4.13 -14.28
CA GLY A 43 -7.90 4.64 -13.42
C GLY A 43 -6.61 3.84 -13.53
N ALA A 44 -6.71 2.53 -13.74
CA ALA A 44 -5.54 1.67 -13.96
C ALA A 44 -4.85 2.02 -15.27
N GLU A 45 -5.59 2.26 -16.35
CA GLU A 45 -5.03 2.63 -17.65
C GLU A 45 -4.42 4.04 -17.62
N GLU A 46 -5.08 5.01 -16.97
CA GLU A 46 -4.49 6.34 -16.76
C GLU A 46 -3.12 6.24 -16.07
N THR A 47 -3.02 5.41 -15.04
CA THR A 47 -1.74 5.18 -14.36
C THR A 47 -0.73 4.48 -15.27
N ALA A 48 -1.18 3.54 -16.11
CA ALA A 48 -0.31 2.87 -17.08
C ALA A 48 0.27 3.83 -18.12
N GLU A 49 -0.52 4.79 -18.59
CA GLU A 49 -0.02 5.84 -19.49
C GLU A 49 1.06 6.69 -18.81
N MET A 50 0.87 7.07 -17.55
CA MET A 50 1.88 7.81 -16.77
C MET A 50 3.18 6.99 -16.62
N VAL A 51 3.09 5.69 -16.34
CA VAL A 51 4.26 4.81 -16.23
C VAL A 51 5.00 4.71 -17.57
N ARG A 52 4.27 4.52 -18.68
CA ARG A 52 4.84 4.46 -20.04
C ARG A 52 5.52 5.77 -20.44
N ALA A 53 5.05 6.92 -19.95
CA ALA A 53 5.69 8.22 -20.17
C ALA A 53 7.10 8.32 -19.56
N HIS A 54 7.42 7.49 -18.57
CA HIS A 54 8.77 7.32 -18.03
C HIS A 54 9.61 6.26 -18.76
N GLY A 55 9.13 5.75 -19.91
CA GLY A 55 9.82 4.73 -20.70
C GLY A 55 9.83 3.34 -20.05
N ARG A 56 8.88 3.05 -19.15
CA ARG A 56 8.78 1.75 -18.45
C ARG A 56 7.58 0.94 -18.96
N GLU A 57 7.68 -0.40 -18.80
CA GLU A 57 6.56 -1.27 -19.13
C GLU A 57 5.46 -1.15 -18.07
N ALA A 58 4.20 -1.16 -18.54
CA ALA A 58 3.02 -1.11 -17.69
C ALA A 58 2.05 -2.22 -18.09
N THR A 59 1.81 -3.16 -17.18
CA THR A 59 0.80 -4.22 -17.32
C THR A 59 -0.41 -3.87 -16.47
N VAL A 60 -1.60 -3.79 -17.06
CA VAL A 60 -2.84 -3.51 -16.32
C VAL A 60 -3.54 -4.82 -15.95
N VAL A 61 -3.94 -4.94 -14.70
CA VAL A 61 -4.73 -6.04 -14.14
C VAL A 61 -6.00 -5.49 -13.51
N VAL A 62 -7.15 -5.78 -14.10
CA VAL A 62 -8.45 -5.33 -13.59
C VAL A 62 -9.14 -6.50 -12.89
N ALA A 63 -9.29 -6.41 -11.58
CA ALA A 63 -9.97 -7.44 -10.79
C ALA A 63 -10.48 -6.84 -9.46
N ASP A 64 -11.53 -7.43 -8.90
CA ASP A 64 -11.92 -7.16 -7.51
C ASP A 64 -11.06 -8.00 -6.56
N ILE A 65 -10.27 -7.36 -5.71
CA ILE A 65 -9.39 -8.03 -4.73
C ILE A 65 -10.15 -8.93 -3.75
N ARG A 66 -11.47 -8.75 -3.62
CA ARG A 66 -12.35 -9.59 -2.79
C ARG A 66 -12.70 -10.92 -3.46
N ASP A 67 -12.73 -10.94 -4.79
CA ASP A 67 -12.86 -12.18 -5.57
C ASP A 67 -11.50 -12.86 -5.70
N VAL A 68 -11.09 -13.57 -4.63
CA VAL A 68 -9.76 -14.15 -4.52
C VAL A 68 -9.40 -15.06 -5.71
N PRO A 69 -10.25 -15.99 -6.20
CA PRO A 69 -9.90 -16.81 -7.35
C PRO A 69 -9.58 -16.01 -8.61
N THR A 70 -10.46 -15.07 -8.99
CA THR A 70 -10.27 -14.21 -10.18
C THR A 70 -9.04 -13.31 -10.01
N PHE A 71 -8.90 -12.68 -8.85
CA PHE A 71 -7.80 -11.77 -8.54
C PHE A 71 -6.44 -12.48 -8.57
N THR A 72 -6.31 -13.62 -7.90
CA THR A 72 -5.03 -14.35 -7.84
C THR A 72 -4.62 -14.92 -9.20
N THR A 73 -5.58 -15.40 -9.99
CA THR A 73 -5.33 -15.83 -11.38
C THR A 73 -4.82 -14.67 -12.21
N ALA A 74 -5.50 -13.53 -12.18
CA ALA A 74 -5.11 -12.36 -12.96
C ALA A 74 -3.72 -11.81 -12.61
N ILE A 75 -3.33 -11.85 -11.32
CA ILE A 75 -1.96 -11.48 -10.90
C ILE A 75 -0.95 -12.51 -11.39
N ALA A 76 -1.24 -13.81 -11.28
CA ALA A 76 -0.34 -14.86 -11.71
C ALA A 76 -0.09 -14.79 -13.23
N ASP A 77 -1.13 -14.53 -14.02
CA ASP A 77 -1.06 -14.37 -15.47
C ASP A 77 -0.23 -13.13 -15.89
N ALA A 78 -0.19 -12.10 -15.04
CA ALA A 78 0.68 -10.95 -15.26
C ALA A 78 2.18 -11.28 -15.16
N GLY A 79 2.52 -12.45 -14.61
CA GLY A 79 3.91 -12.96 -14.50
C GLY A 79 4.64 -12.52 -13.23
N PRO A 80 5.89 -12.99 -13.05
CA PRO A 80 6.66 -12.78 -11.82
C PRO A 80 6.97 -11.31 -11.54
N VAL A 81 7.09 -10.99 -10.25
CA VAL A 81 7.46 -9.65 -9.78
C VAL A 81 8.51 -9.73 -8.69
N ASP A 82 9.39 -8.73 -8.63
CA ASP A 82 10.43 -8.58 -7.60
C ASP A 82 9.90 -7.85 -6.36
N ILE A 83 8.90 -7.00 -6.57
CA ILE A 83 8.35 -6.10 -5.55
C ILE A 83 6.83 -6.22 -5.53
N LEU A 84 6.26 -6.38 -4.33
CA LEU A 84 4.83 -6.27 -4.09
C LEU A 84 4.54 -5.09 -3.18
N VAL A 85 3.67 -4.18 -3.61
CA VAL A 85 3.12 -3.12 -2.77
C VAL A 85 1.64 -3.41 -2.52
N ASN A 86 1.32 -3.89 -1.32
CA ASN A 86 -0.04 -4.11 -0.86
C ASN A 86 -0.65 -2.77 -0.43
N ASN A 87 -1.19 -2.03 -1.41
CA ASN A 87 -1.75 -0.69 -1.20
C ASN A 87 -3.28 -0.65 -1.29
N ALA A 88 -3.92 -1.60 -1.98
CA ALA A 88 -5.37 -1.61 -2.12
C ALA A 88 -6.09 -1.43 -0.77
N GLY A 89 -7.07 -0.55 -0.75
CA GLY A 89 -7.79 -0.25 0.46
C GLY A 89 -9.05 0.56 0.22
N VAL A 90 -9.97 0.48 1.18
CA VAL A 90 -11.18 1.28 1.24
C VAL A 90 -11.15 2.21 2.45
N GLY A 91 -11.80 3.37 2.35
CA GLY A 91 -11.90 4.31 3.47
C GLY A 91 -12.73 3.74 4.59
N GLY A 92 -12.25 3.89 5.83
CA GLY A 92 -13.08 3.68 7.00
C GLY A 92 -14.05 4.85 7.15
N ALA A 93 -15.30 4.69 6.75
CA ALA A 93 -16.33 5.69 7.07
C ALA A 93 -16.26 5.99 8.58
N ARG A 94 -16.32 7.28 8.94
CA ARG A 94 -16.29 7.71 10.35
C ARG A 94 -17.56 7.22 11.04
N ARG A 95 -17.48 6.08 11.73
CA ARG A 95 -18.58 5.41 12.40
C ARG A 95 -18.21 5.00 13.80
N THR A 96 -19.16 5.12 14.71
CA THR A 96 -19.05 4.52 16.04
C THR A 96 -19.14 2.99 15.94
N ILE A 97 -18.79 2.29 16.99
CA ILE A 97 -18.85 0.82 16.98
C ILE A 97 -20.26 0.29 16.73
N GLU A 98 -21.27 1.02 17.20
CA GLU A 98 -22.67 0.65 17.08
C GLU A 98 -23.20 0.80 15.63
N ASP A 99 -22.59 1.68 14.85
CA ASP A 99 -23.00 1.98 13.48
C ASP A 99 -22.28 1.12 12.42
N ILE A 100 -21.35 0.28 12.82
CA ILE A 100 -20.64 -0.62 11.92
C ILE A 100 -21.46 -1.88 11.70
N THR A 101 -22.07 -1.98 10.52
CA THR A 101 -22.79 -3.21 10.10
C THR A 101 -21.83 -4.32 9.72
N GLU A 102 -22.34 -5.56 9.67
CA GLU A 102 -21.55 -6.72 9.23
C GLU A 102 -20.98 -6.53 7.82
N ASP A 103 -21.74 -5.96 6.89
CA ASP A 103 -21.28 -5.70 5.51
C ASP A 103 -20.12 -4.70 5.48
N ILE A 104 -20.21 -3.62 6.27
CA ILE A 104 -19.13 -2.63 6.38
C ILE A 104 -17.87 -3.27 6.97
N TYR A 105 -18.05 -4.09 8.00
CA TYR A 105 -16.96 -4.82 8.64
C TYR A 105 -16.31 -5.80 7.65
N ASN A 106 -17.11 -6.63 6.98
CA ASN A 106 -16.63 -7.63 6.04
C ASN A 106 -15.91 -6.98 4.85
N GLN A 107 -16.49 -5.95 4.23
CA GLN A 107 -15.83 -5.22 3.14
C GLN A 107 -14.43 -4.72 3.56
N MET A 108 -14.31 -4.19 4.77
CA MET A 108 -13.04 -3.69 5.31
C MET A 108 -11.99 -4.80 5.41
N PHE A 109 -12.36 -5.93 5.99
CA PHE A 109 -11.43 -7.05 6.20
C PHE A 109 -11.14 -7.82 4.90
N GLU A 110 -12.13 -7.95 4.03
CA GLU A 110 -11.93 -8.60 2.72
C GLU A 110 -10.94 -7.83 1.86
N VAL A 111 -11.07 -6.51 1.77
CA VAL A 111 -10.15 -5.70 0.96
C VAL A 111 -8.78 -5.61 1.61
N HIS A 112 -8.70 -5.19 2.89
CA HIS A 112 -7.42 -4.88 3.52
C HIS A 112 -6.66 -6.13 3.95
N VAL A 113 -7.34 -7.05 4.64
CA VAL A 113 -6.66 -8.19 5.30
C VAL A 113 -6.57 -9.39 4.35
N ARG A 114 -7.72 -9.83 3.85
CA ARG A 114 -7.79 -10.99 2.96
C ARG A 114 -7.09 -10.72 1.63
N GLY A 115 -7.33 -9.54 1.02
CA GLY A 115 -6.68 -9.15 -0.22
C GLY A 115 -5.17 -9.10 -0.11
N THR A 116 -4.63 -8.45 0.92
CA THR A 116 -3.18 -8.41 1.19
C THR A 116 -2.60 -9.81 1.39
N PHE A 117 -3.31 -10.70 2.10
CA PHE A 117 -2.83 -12.05 2.34
C PHE A 117 -2.69 -12.83 1.03
N PHE A 118 -3.74 -12.86 0.20
CA PHE A 118 -3.74 -13.64 -1.04
C PHE A 118 -2.89 -13.02 -2.15
N ALA A 119 -2.79 -11.68 -2.24
CA ALA A 119 -1.81 -11.04 -3.14
C ALA A 119 -0.39 -11.49 -2.80
N THR A 120 -0.04 -11.47 -1.52
CA THR A 120 1.27 -11.93 -1.04
C THR A 120 1.48 -13.40 -1.36
N GLN A 121 0.53 -14.27 -1.03
CA GLN A 121 0.63 -15.71 -1.30
C GLN A 121 0.87 -16.02 -2.79
N THR A 122 0.25 -15.25 -3.69
CA THR A 122 0.35 -15.45 -5.14
C THR A 122 1.74 -15.16 -5.68
N VAL A 123 2.43 -14.14 -5.17
CA VAL A 123 3.78 -13.77 -5.67
C VAL A 123 4.91 -14.57 -5.02
N LEU A 124 4.65 -15.22 -3.88
CA LEU A 124 5.69 -15.92 -3.12
C LEU A 124 6.42 -17.04 -3.88
N PRO A 125 5.78 -17.88 -4.72
CA PRO A 125 6.50 -18.95 -5.42
C PRO A 125 7.67 -18.42 -6.24
N ALA A 126 7.46 -17.38 -7.04
CA ALA A 126 8.51 -16.75 -7.85
C ALA A 126 9.61 -16.09 -7.00
N MET A 127 9.23 -15.34 -5.96
CA MET A 127 10.18 -14.71 -5.05
C MET A 127 11.04 -15.74 -4.30
N LYS A 128 10.44 -16.88 -3.90
CA LYS A 128 11.18 -17.98 -3.25
C LYS A 128 12.16 -18.67 -4.20
N GLU A 129 11.79 -18.88 -5.46
CA GLU A 129 12.66 -19.42 -6.48
C GLU A 129 13.84 -18.51 -6.76
N GLN A 130 13.60 -17.20 -6.88
CA GLN A 130 14.64 -16.18 -7.06
C GLN A 130 15.53 -15.99 -5.82
N LYS A 131 15.07 -16.41 -4.64
CA LYS A 131 15.68 -16.14 -3.34
C LYS A 131 15.90 -14.64 -3.10
N ASP A 132 14.99 -13.84 -3.59
CA ASP A 132 14.94 -12.38 -3.40
C ASP A 132 13.50 -11.87 -3.57
N GLY A 133 13.17 -10.76 -2.89
CA GLY A 133 11.88 -10.12 -3.00
C GLY A 133 11.69 -9.01 -1.96
N LYS A 134 10.83 -8.06 -2.29
CA LYS A 134 10.44 -6.96 -1.41
C LYS A 134 8.93 -6.90 -1.30
N ILE A 135 8.38 -6.98 -0.10
CA ILE A 135 6.96 -6.84 0.17
C ILE A 135 6.76 -5.61 1.04
N ILE A 136 6.03 -4.63 0.54
CA ILE A 136 5.72 -3.39 1.24
C ILE A 136 4.22 -3.32 1.48
N ASN A 137 3.82 -3.34 2.74
CA ASN A 137 2.43 -3.30 3.15
C ASN A 137 2.02 -1.88 3.56
N ILE A 138 0.90 -1.37 3.04
CA ILE A 138 0.38 -0.06 3.47
C ILE A 138 -0.52 -0.24 4.69
N SER A 139 0.03 0.08 5.86
CA SER A 139 -0.65 0.14 7.15
C SER A 139 -1.28 1.53 7.37
N SER A 140 -1.29 2.05 8.59
CA SER A 140 -1.80 3.37 8.95
C SER A 140 -1.32 3.77 10.34
N ILE A 141 -1.26 5.08 10.63
CA ILE A 141 -1.12 5.57 12.01
C ILE A 141 -2.21 5.03 12.93
N TYR A 142 -3.40 4.71 12.42
CA TYR A 142 -4.48 4.11 13.21
C TYR A 142 -4.20 2.68 13.65
N ALA A 143 -3.29 1.97 13.01
CA ALA A 143 -2.78 0.69 13.50
C ALA A 143 -1.94 0.84 14.77
N MET A 144 -1.37 2.03 15.01
CA MET A 144 -0.49 2.35 16.12
C MET A 144 -1.23 3.02 17.27
N GLY A 145 -2.04 4.04 16.95
CA GLY A 145 -2.73 4.89 17.95
C GLY A 145 -4.23 4.61 18.10
N GLY A 146 -4.81 3.72 17.28
CA GLY A 146 -6.26 3.53 17.23
C GLY A 146 -7.00 4.66 16.51
N SER A 147 -8.32 4.58 16.46
CA SER A 147 -9.20 5.60 15.90
C SER A 147 -10.45 5.74 16.76
N GLN A 148 -10.83 6.97 17.08
CA GLN A 148 -12.06 7.25 17.81
C GLN A 148 -13.32 6.83 17.00
N LEU A 149 -13.24 6.96 15.69
CA LEU A 149 -14.30 6.58 14.75
C LEU A 149 -13.68 5.75 13.63
N ALA A 150 -14.05 4.51 13.47
CA ALA A 150 -13.51 3.53 12.53
C ALA A 150 -12.59 2.48 13.19
N SER A 151 -13.05 1.88 14.29
CA SER A 151 -12.32 0.81 15.00
C SER A 151 -12.02 -0.40 14.09
N HIS A 152 -12.91 -0.75 13.16
CA HIS A 152 -12.73 -1.81 12.16
C HIS A 152 -11.58 -1.52 11.19
N TYR A 153 -11.39 -0.26 10.78
CA TYR A 153 -10.26 0.16 9.97
C TYR A 153 -8.95 0.04 10.76
N ALA A 154 -8.93 0.57 12.00
CA ALA A 154 -7.75 0.45 12.87
C ALA A 154 -7.36 -1.02 13.09
N ALA A 155 -8.34 -1.89 13.35
CA ALA A 155 -8.12 -3.33 13.51
C ALA A 155 -7.57 -3.98 12.23
N SER A 156 -8.13 -3.66 11.05
CA SER A 156 -7.64 -4.19 9.77
C SER A 156 -6.18 -3.77 9.50
N LYS A 157 -5.83 -2.51 9.79
CA LYS A 157 -4.46 -1.99 9.60
C LYS A 157 -3.48 -2.52 10.65
N SER A 158 -3.96 -2.86 11.85
CA SER A 158 -3.16 -3.58 12.84
C SER A 158 -2.86 -5.02 12.41
N ALA A 159 -3.81 -5.71 11.76
CA ALA A 159 -3.56 -7.03 11.16
C ALA A 159 -2.45 -6.96 10.10
N ILE A 160 -2.41 -5.92 9.27
CA ILE A 160 -1.34 -5.68 8.28
C ILE A 160 0.03 -5.53 8.94
N SER A 161 0.10 -4.80 10.06
CA SER A 161 1.33 -4.67 10.84
C SER A 161 1.76 -6.00 11.47
N GLY A 162 0.79 -6.84 11.87
CA GLY A 162 1.01 -8.20 12.36
C GLY A 162 1.58 -9.12 11.26
N PHE A 163 0.99 -9.12 10.07
CA PHE A 163 1.51 -9.84 8.90
C PHE A 163 2.95 -9.43 8.56
N THR A 164 3.23 -8.13 8.57
CA THR A 164 4.56 -7.60 8.27
C THR A 164 5.62 -8.22 9.16
N LYS A 165 5.38 -8.26 10.48
CA LYS A 165 6.32 -8.82 11.46
C LYS A 165 6.45 -10.34 11.34
N SER A 166 5.35 -11.04 11.12
CA SER A 166 5.32 -12.51 10.98
C SER A 166 6.02 -12.95 9.69
N TRP A 167 5.65 -12.36 8.56
CA TRP A 167 6.23 -12.71 7.26
C TRP A 167 7.69 -12.31 7.13
N ALA A 168 8.13 -11.22 7.78
CA ALA A 168 9.55 -10.86 7.84
C ALA A 168 10.41 -11.97 8.44
N ARG A 169 9.89 -12.71 9.44
CA ARG A 169 10.56 -13.86 10.06
C ARG A 169 10.41 -15.12 9.20
N GLU A 170 9.20 -15.39 8.75
CA GLU A 170 8.86 -16.59 7.98
C GLU A 170 9.62 -16.64 6.66
N LEU A 171 9.73 -15.50 5.96
CA LEU A 171 10.27 -15.43 4.60
C LEU A 171 11.78 -15.11 4.55
N ALA A 172 12.40 -14.84 5.70
CA ALA A 172 13.83 -14.55 5.80
C ALA A 172 14.74 -15.64 5.17
N PRO A 173 14.46 -16.96 5.27
CA PRO A 173 15.30 -17.98 4.63
C PRO A 173 15.40 -17.83 3.10
N TRP A 174 14.43 -17.18 2.47
CA TRP A 174 14.45 -16.88 1.03
C TRP A 174 14.90 -15.45 0.72
N ARG A 175 15.45 -14.72 1.71
CA ARG A 175 15.90 -13.34 1.55
C ARG A 175 14.78 -12.38 1.07
N ILE A 176 13.53 -12.71 1.33
CA ILE A 176 12.39 -11.84 1.06
C ILE A 176 12.23 -10.89 2.25
N LYS A 177 12.31 -9.58 1.99
CA LYS A 177 12.17 -8.53 2.99
C LYS A 177 10.72 -8.07 3.05
N VAL A 178 10.16 -7.98 4.23
CA VAL A 178 8.76 -7.55 4.42
C VAL A 178 8.73 -6.38 5.38
N ASN A 179 8.26 -5.24 4.89
CA ASN A 179 8.14 -4.01 5.68
C ASN A 179 6.76 -3.39 5.49
N ALA A 180 6.42 -2.42 6.33
CA ALA A 180 5.21 -1.64 6.18
C ALA A 180 5.50 -0.14 6.15
N VAL A 181 4.63 0.60 5.47
CA VAL A 181 4.52 2.04 5.59
C VAL A 181 3.19 2.35 6.27
N ALA A 182 3.21 3.21 7.29
CA ALA A 182 2.04 3.64 8.06
C ALA A 182 1.80 5.15 7.85
N PRO A 183 1.07 5.54 6.79
CA PRO A 183 0.81 6.95 6.49
C PRO A 183 0.03 7.64 7.61
N GLY A 184 0.30 8.94 7.79
CA GLY A 184 -0.59 9.87 8.48
C GLY A 184 -1.83 10.19 7.64
N PHE A 185 -2.56 11.23 8.05
CA PHE A 185 -3.69 11.68 7.25
C PHE A 185 -3.20 12.29 5.92
N ILE A 186 -3.79 11.84 4.82
CA ILE A 186 -3.48 12.31 3.47
C ILE A 186 -4.75 12.77 2.80
N VAL A 187 -4.71 13.93 2.15
CA VAL A 187 -5.83 14.43 1.37
C VAL A 187 -5.81 13.74 -0.01
N THR A 188 -6.74 12.82 -0.21
CA THR A 188 -6.97 12.10 -1.47
C THR A 188 -8.46 12.12 -1.79
N GLY A 189 -8.87 11.68 -2.98
CA GLY A 189 -10.28 11.54 -3.32
C GLY A 189 -11.08 10.73 -2.28
N MET A 190 -10.45 9.71 -1.68
CA MET A 190 -11.04 8.88 -0.62
C MET A 190 -11.33 9.68 0.66
N THR A 191 -10.44 10.57 1.07
CA THR A 191 -10.56 11.33 2.32
C THR A 191 -11.36 12.61 2.16
N GLN A 192 -11.33 13.25 0.99
CA GLN A 192 -12.12 14.44 0.68
C GLN A 192 -13.63 14.16 0.70
N GLY A 193 -14.06 13.02 0.21
CA GLY A 193 -15.48 12.62 0.25
C GLY A 193 -16.06 12.42 1.66
N SER A 194 -15.19 12.25 2.67
CA SER A 194 -15.59 11.95 4.06
C SER A 194 -15.35 13.10 5.03
N ASN A 195 -14.70 14.18 4.60
CA ASN A 195 -14.32 15.30 5.48
C ASN A 195 -14.60 16.65 4.81
N PRO A 196 -15.37 17.54 5.43
CA PRO A 196 -15.55 18.90 4.96
C PRO A 196 -14.23 19.67 4.89
N PRO A 197 -14.02 20.57 3.91
CA PRO A 197 -12.78 21.31 3.73
C PRO A 197 -12.33 22.08 4.98
N GLU A 198 -13.27 22.64 5.74
CA GLU A 198 -12.95 23.40 6.97
C GLU A 198 -12.33 22.47 8.03
N LYS A 199 -12.85 21.24 8.18
CA LYS A 199 -12.29 20.26 9.13
C LYS A 199 -10.91 19.75 8.69
N ILE A 200 -10.67 19.64 7.39
CA ILE A 200 -9.35 19.33 6.85
C ILE A 200 -8.37 20.43 7.22
N ALA A 201 -8.73 21.70 6.98
CA ALA A 201 -7.88 22.84 7.29
C ALA A 201 -7.63 23.03 8.80
N GLU A 202 -8.65 22.76 9.65
CA GLU A 202 -8.47 22.78 11.11
C GLU A 202 -7.49 21.69 11.57
N ARG A 203 -7.63 20.46 11.04
CA ARG A 203 -6.74 19.35 11.38
C ARG A 203 -5.31 19.63 10.90
N GLU A 204 -5.13 20.24 9.74
CA GLU A 204 -3.81 20.57 9.20
C GLU A 204 -3.03 21.52 10.12
N LYS A 205 -3.72 22.51 10.73
CA LYS A 205 -3.12 23.43 11.71
C LYS A 205 -2.61 22.72 12.97
N LEU A 206 -3.12 21.53 13.26
CA LEU A 206 -2.71 20.71 14.41
C LEU A 206 -1.52 19.80 14.10
N MET A 207 -1.07 19.72 12.84
CA MET A 207 0.07 18.89 12.49
C MET A 207 1.36 19.49 13.05
N PRO A 208 2.20 18.70 13.75
CA PRO A 208 3.46 19.20 14.30
C PRO A 208 4.39 19.84 13.28
N LEU A 209 4.43 19.34 12.04
CA LEU A 209 5.20 19.94 10.94
C LEU A 209 4.41 20.97 10.12
N GLY A 210 3.21 21.35 10.54
CA GLY A 210 2.40 22.41 9.92
C GLY A 210 1.74 22.04 8.58
N ALA A 211 1.82 20.79 8.15
CA ALA A 211 1.21 20.33 6.90
C ALA A 211 0.92 18.83 6.95
N PHE A 212 -0.07 18.38 6.15
CA PHE A 212 -0.25 16.95 5.88
C PHE A 212 0.79 16.42 4.91
N CYS A 213 1.08 15.11 5.01
CA CYS A 213 1.81 14.41 3.97
C CYS A 213 0.99 14.35 2.68
N LYS A 214 1.68 14.45 1.56
CA LYS A 214 1.13 14.22 0.22
C LYS A 214 1.36 12.76 -0.20
N PRO A 215 0.64 12.23 -1.20
CA PRO A 215 0.89 10.88 -1.73
C PRO A 215 2.36 10.63 -2.05
N ILE A 216 3.06 11.61 -2.60
CA ILE A 216 4.48 11.49 -2.96
C ILE A 216 5.40 11.27 -1.75
N ASP A 217 5.08 11.87 -0.60
CA ASP A 217 5.88 11.71 0.62
C ASP A 217 5.83 10.25 1.12
N ILE A 218 4.68 9.60 0.94
CA ILE A 218 4.54 8.17 1.23
C ILE A 218 5.26 7.33 0.18
N SER A 219 5.18 7.73 -1.09
CA SER A 219 5.83 7.02 -2.19
C SER A 219 7.35 6.99 -2.05
N TYR A 220 7.96 8.03 -1.48
CA TYR A 220 9.40 8.03 -1.17
C TYR A 220 9.78 6.92 -0.19
N ALA A 221 8.99 6.71 0.86
CA ALA A 221 9.23 5.63 1.82
C ALA A 221 9.03 4.25 1.18
N VAL A 222 7.98 4.09 0.35
CA VAL A 222 7.71 2.85 -0.39
C VAL A 222 8.86 2.53 -1.34
N ALA A 223 9.29 3.48 -2.16
CA ALA A 223 10.35 3.28 -3.13
C ALA A 223 11.72 3.03 -2.47
N TRP A 224 12.01 3.67 -1.32
CA TRP A 224 13.20 3.38 -0.52
C TRP A 224 13.16 1.94 0.01
N LEU A 225 12.05 1.49 0.61
CA LEU A 225 11.90 0.12 1.10
C LEU A 225 11.97 -0.92 -0.03
N ALA A 226 11.62 -0.55 -1.26
CA ALA A 226 11.71 -1.40 -2.44
C ALA A 226 13.14 -1.49 -3.00
N SER A 227 14.04 -0.58 -2.64
CA SER A 227 15.40 -0.49 -3.21
C SER A 227 16.40 -1.43 -2.53
N ALA A 228 17.57 -1.60 -3.14
CA ALA A 228 18.67 -2.36 -2.57
C ALA A 228 19.27 -1.71 -1.31
N GLU A 229 19.04 -0.41 -1.09
CA GLU A 229 19.51 0.30 0.12
C GLU A 229 18.93 -0.29 1.42
N THR A 230 17.83 -1.06 1.32
CA THR A 230 17.11 -1.66 2.45
C THR A 230 17.24 -3.18 2.52
N ASP A 231 18.29 -3.78 1.98
CA ASP A 231 18.44 -5.23 1.94
C ASP A 231 18.56 -5.90 3.31
N LEU A 232 18.88 -5.14 4.34
CA LEU A 232 18.91 -5.60 5.72
C LEU A 232 17.79 -4.98 6.60
N VAL A 233 16.83 -4.30 5.98
CA VAL A 233 15.62 -3.77 6.67
C VAL A 233 14.46 -4.73 6.45
N SER A 234 13.97 -5.37 7.52
CA SER A 234 12.82 -6.28 7.45
C SER A 234 12.06 -6.27 8.79
N GLY A 235 10.75 -6.39 8.71
CA GLY A 235 9.85 -6.37 9.87
C GLY A 235 9.55 -4.97 10.43
N GLN A 236 9.97 -3.91 9.73
CA GLN A 236 9.85 -2.54 10.20
C GLN A 236 8.55 -1.87 9.72
N VAL A 237 8.08 -0.89 10.49
CA VAL A 237 6.97 0.00 10.12
C VAL A 237 7.52 1.42 10.09
N ILE A 238 7.60 2.00 8.88
CA ILE A 238 8.03 3.38 8.65
C ILE A 238 6.80 4.26 8.56
N SER A 239 6.75 5.36 9.30
CA SER A 239 5.55 6.20 9.38
C SER A 239 5.80 7.65 8.98
N PRO A 240 5.67 7.98 7.68
CA PRO A 240 5.58 9.38 7.24
C PRO A 240 4.21 9.96 7.63
N ASN A 241 4.16 10.76 8.71
CA ASN A 241 2.91 11.25 9.29
C ASN A 241 2.98 12.70 9.81
N ALA A 242 4.00 13.45 9.41
CA ALA A 242 4.20 14.83 9.84
C ALA A 242 4.23 15.04 11.38
N GLY A 243 4.54 13.98 12.14
CA GLY A 243 4.55 13.99 13.60
C GLY A 243 3.17 13.77 14.24
N GLU A 244 2.13 13.46 13.45
CA GLU A 244 0.75 13.28 13.95
C GLU A 244 0.64 12.17 15.00
N VAL A 245 1.38 11.08 14.83
CA VAL A 245 1.46 9.99 15.80
C VAL A 245 2.93 9.60 15.98
N ILE A 246 3.38 9.68 17.21
CA ILE A 246 4.73 9.26 17.62
C ILE A 246 4.54 8.07 18.54
N VAL A 247 5.03 6.91 18.11
CA VAL A 247 5.07 5.71 18.94
C VAL A 247 6.51 5.47 19.37
N GLY A 248 6.71 5.38 20.66
CA GLY A 248 8.01 5.11 21.26
C GLY A 248 8.09 3.70 21.85
N TYR A 249 9.27 3.36 22.33
CA TYR A 249 9.52 2.16 23.13
C TYR A 249 8.91 2.31 24.50
#